data_cb1c2fa8b71342dd76c6aaee0de61b39
#
_entry.id   cb1c2fa8b71342dd76c6aaee0de61b39
#
_cell.length_a   1.000
_cell.length_b   1.000
_cell.length_c   1.000
_cell.angle_alpha   90.00
_cell.angle_beta   90.00
_cell.angle_gamma   90.00
#
_symmetry.space_group_name_H-M   'P 1'
#
loop_
_entity.id
_entity.type
_entity.pdbx_description
1 polymer ?
#
loop_
_entity_poly.entity_id
_entity_poly.type
_entity_poly.pdbx_seq_one_letter_code
_entity_poly.pdbx_strand_id
1 'polypeptide(L)'
;MSSQTYTKADLLACLSDIGFDGSETVMIHSSMKSIGQVDGGADTVLDALSKFFSRGLLVMPSFSFATVLNNKEYIFYVDKTPACTGILTELFRKRPGVKRSLHPSHALAALGNDAAEFIAGHEKCTSAFSLNSPFRKLLERKSKVLLIGVNLNRATIFHALEEWADVPILSEKPLPLESVDENGTVYSVPFYYHLGMQWDFFPRALPILL
;
A
#
# COMPACT_ATOMS: atom_id res chain seq x y z
N MET A 1 16.30 -14.52 27.68
CA MET A 1 15.26 -15.16 26.88
C MET A 1 15.78 -15.21 25.46
N SER A 2 15.98 -16.39 24.86
CA SER A 2 16.39 -16.50 23.47
C SER A 2 15.24 -15.94 22.62
N SER A 3 15.48 -14.90 21.85
CA SER A 3 14.50 -14.39 20.89
C SER A 3 14.28 -15.47 19.83
N GLN A 4 13.05 -15.92 19.68
CA GLN A 4 12.68 -16.88 18.64
C GLN A 4 12.98 -16.24 17.25
N THR A 5 13.68 -16.97 16.40
CA THR A 5 13.93 -16.58 15.03
C THR A 5 12.95 -17.34 14.14
N TYR A 6 12.15 -16.61 13.36
CA TYR A 6 11.18 -17.19 12.45
C TYR A 6 11.82 -17.53 11.10
N THR A 7 11.37 -18.62 10.50
CA THR A 7 11.79 -19.07 9.18
C THR A 7 10.72 -18.74 8.13
N LYS A 8 11.05 -18.91 6.86
CA LYS A 8 10.08 -18.82 5.76
C LYS A 8 8.93 -19.81 5.92
N ALA A 9 9.21 -21.01 6.43
CA ALA A 9 8.19 -22.02 6.67
C ALA A 9 7.19 -21.59 7.74
N ASP A 10 7.68 -20.99 8.84
CA ASP A 10 6.81 -20.46 9.90
C ASP A 10 5.88 -19.36 9.37
N LEU A 11 6.39 -18.46 8.52
CA LEU A 11 5.59 -17.38 7.92
C LEU A 11 4.51 -17.94 7.00
N LEU A 12 4.82 -18.96 6.19
CA LEU A 12 3.85 -19.62 5.32
C LEU A 12 2.77 -20.34 6.13
N ALA A 13 3.16 -21.04 7.21
CA ALA A 13 2.22 -21.72 8.10
C ALA A 13 1.27 -20.72 8.77
N CYS A 14 1.79 -19.61 9.31
CA CYS A 14 0.97 -18.54 9.91
C CYS A 14 -0.09 -18.00 8.93
N LEU A 15 0.25 -17.80 7.66
CA LEU A 15 -0.71 -17.30 6.67
C LEU A 15 -1.85 -18.31 6.42
N SER A 16 -1.52 -19.61 6.37
CA SER A 16 -2.53 -20.67 6.25
C SER A 16 -3.41 -20.76 7.51
N ASP A 17 -2.80 -20.71 8.69
CA ASP A 17 -3.49 -20.85 9.98
C ASP A 17 -4.52 -19.74 10.22
N ILE A 18 -4.28 -18.53 9.71
CA ILE A 18 -5.25 -17.41 9.77
C ILE A 18 -6.29 -17.43 8.65
N GLY A 19 -6.31 -18.50 7.84
CA GLY A 19 -7.37 -18.79 6.87
C GLY A 19 -7.18 -18.19 5.48
N PHE A 20 -5.95 -17.84 5.09
CA PHE A 20 -5.65 -17.53 3.69
C PHE A 20 -5.36 -18.83 2.91
N ASP A 21 -5.69 -18.83 1.62
CA ASP A 21 -5.35 -19.92 0.70
C ASP A 21 -4.39 -19.51 -0.44
N GLY A 22 -4.07 -18.22 -0.51
CA GLY A 22 -3.12 -17.65 -1.47
C GLY A 22 -3.73 -17.23 -2.81
N SER A 23 -5.06 -17.32 -2.97
CA SER A 23 -5.78 -16.86 -4.17
C SER A 23 -6.38 -15.48 -4.02
N GLU A 24 -6.30 -14.90 -2.82
CA GLU A 24 -6.93 -13.63 -2.50
C GLU A 24 -6.19 -12.44 -3.15
N THR A 25 -6.94 -11.38 -3.38
CA THR A 25 -6.36 -10.03 -3.43
C THR A 25 -6.16 -9.56 -2.00
N VAL A 26 -4.91 -9.30 -1.60
CA VAL A 26 -4.57 -8.87 -0.23
C VAL A 26 -3.75 -7.59 -0.25
N MET A 27 -4.17 -6.60 0.54
CA MET A 27 -3.38 -5.41 0.83
C MET A 27 -2.70 -5.58 2.18
N ILE A 28 -1.36 -5.47 2.21
CA ILE A 28 -0.58 -5.69 3.44
C ILE A 28 0.02 -4.39 3.94
N HIS A 29 -0.33 -4.02 5.18
CA HIS A 29 0.41 -3.04 5.97
C HIS A 29 1.30 -3.76 6.99
N SER A 30 2.55 -3.36 7.12
CA SER A 30 3.50 -4.12 7.92
C SER A 30 4.55 -3.28 8.64
N SER A 31 5.08 -3.85 9.72
CA SER A 31 6.25 -3.35 10.42
C SER A 31 7.26 -4.47 10.59
N MET A 32 8.36 -4.44 9.85
CA MET A 32 9.43 -5.44 9.98
C MET A 32 9.95 -5.55 11.42
N LYS A 33 10.05 -4.41 12.11
CA LYS A 33 10.48 -4.38 13.52
C LYS A 33 9.54 -5.17 14.44
N SER A 34 8.23 -5.14 14.17
CA SER A 34 7.21 -5.81 14.98
C SER A 34 7.05 -7.29 14.64
N ILE A 35 7.47 -7.74 13.45
CA ILE A 35 7.54 -9.16 13.10
C ILE A 35 8.55 -9.88 13.99
N GLY A 36 9.61 -9.20 14.39
CA GLY A 36 10.69 -9.78 15.18
C GLY A 36 11.84 -10.30 14.32
N GLN A 37 12.61 -11.23 14.86
CA GLN A 37 13.77 -11.78 14.17
C GLN A 37 13.34 -12.84 13.15
N VAL A 38 13.73 -12.63 11.90
CA VAL A 38 13.45 -13.55 10.78
C VAL A 38 14.79 -13.94 10.14
N ASP A 39 14.99 -15.22 9.90
CA ASP A 39 16.15 -15.72 9.18
C ASP A 39 16.14 -15.20 7.74
N GLY A 40 17.21 -14.52 7.31
CA GLY A 40 17.25 -13.79 6.04
C GLY A 40 16.46 -12.47 6.01
N GLY A 41 15.88 -12.04 7.14
CA GLY A 41 15.31 -10.70 7.32
C GLY A 41 14.13 -10.37 6.40
N ALA A 42 14.12 -9.13 5.91
CA ALA A 42 13.03 -8.59 5.10
C ALA A 42 12.82 -9.34 3.77
N ASP A 43 13.90 -9.85 3.16
CA ASP A 43 13.80 -10.62 1.92
C ASP A 43 13.05 -11.93 2.13
N THR A 44 13.29 -12.64 3.22
CA THR A 44 12.57 -13.86 3.58
C THR A 44 11.07 -13.60 3.79
N VAL A 45 10.72 -12.49 4.46
CA VAL A 45 9.32 -12.08 4.63
C VAL A 45 8.65 -11.85 3.26
N LEU A 46 9.30 -11.08 2.40
CA LEU A 46 8.77 -10.77 1.06
C LEU A 46 8.69 -12.02 0.17
N ASP A 47 9.65 -12.94 0.29
CA ASP A 47 9.63 -14.22 -0.41
C ASP A 47 8.48 -15.12 0.05
N ALA A 48 8.21 -15.16 1.36
CA ALA A 48 7.08 -15.91 1.90
C ALA A 48 5.76 -15.35 1.38
N LEU A 49 5.55 -14.04 1.47
CA LEU A 49 4.35 -13.35 1.01
C LEU A 49 4.14 -13.54 -0.51
N SER A 50 5.18 -13.30 -1.31
CA SER A 50 5.11 -13.43 -2.77
C SER A 50 4.83 -14.87 -3.21
N LYS A 51 5.42 -15.86 -2.53
CA LYS A 51 5.16 -17.29 -2.79
C LYS A 51 3.74 -17.67 -2.40
N PHE A 52 3.29 -17.24 -1.22
CA PHE A 52 1.97 -17.60 -0.70
C PHE A 52 0.86 -17.05 -1.59
N PHE A 53 0.88 -15.76 -1.91
CA PHE A 53 -0.14 -15.10 -2.74
C PHE A 53 0.13 -15.17 -4.25
N SER A 54 0.91 -16.14 -4.70
CA SER A 54 1.28 -16.28 -6.12
C SER A 54 0.11 -16.60 -7.06
N ARG A 55 -1.01 -17.07 -6.53
CA ARG A 55 -2.26 -17.33 -7.30
C ARG A 55 -3.24 -16.15 -7.24
N GLY A 56 -3.00 -15.20 -6.34
CA GLY A 56 -3.82 -14.02 -6.11
C GLY A 56 -3.11 -12.73 -6.52
N LEU A 57 -3.41 -11.67 -5.81
CA LEU A 57 -2.78 -10.36 -6.00
C LEU A 57 -2.27 -9.85 -4.65
N LEU A 58 -0.93 -9.73 -4.53
CA LEU A 58 -0.27 -9.12 -3.38
C LEU A 58 -0.11 -7.63 -3.62
N VAL A 59 -0.67 -6.81 -2.74
CA VAL A 59 -0.61 -5.35 -2.80
C VAL A 59 0.04 -4.80 -1.54
N MET A 60 0.96 -3.86 -1.71
CA MET A 60 1.57 -3.12 -0.59
C MET A 60 1.51 -1.61 -0.83
N PRO A 61 1.29 -0.78 0.22
CA PRO A 61 1.31 0.67 0.10
C PRO A 61 2.73 1.14 -0.20
N SER A 62 2.95 1.69 -1.38
CA SER A 62 4.25 2.25 -1.81
C SER A 62 4.22 3.77 -1.81
N PHE A 63 3.69 4.33 -0.71
CA PHE A 63 3.44 5.76 -0.58
C PHE A 63 4.73 6.57 -0.59
N SER A 64 4.63 7.76 -1.14
CA SER A 64 5.74 8.70 -1.34
C SER A 64 5.44 10.11 -0.81
N PHE A 65 4.31 10.30 -0.12
CA PHE A 65 3.88 11.61 0.35
C PHE A 65 4.97 12.34 1.15
N ALA A 66 5.70 11.65 2.03
CA ALA A 66 6.76 12.27 2.81
C ALA A 66 7.93 12.75 1.95
N THR A 67 8.24 12.07 0.85
CA THR A 67 9.31 12.45 -0.07
C THR A 67 8.86 13.55 -1.02
N VAL A 68 7.73 13.35 -1.69
CA VAL A 68 7.26 14.24 -2.77
C VAL A 68 6.78 15.58 -2.21
N LEU A 69 6.00 15.59 -1.11
CA LEU A 69 5.45 16.80 -0.55
C LEU A 69 6.50 17.62 0.21
N ASN A 70 7.46 16.98 0.88
CA ASN A 70 8.49 17.68 1.65
C ASN A 70 9.59 18.30 0.77
N ASN A 71 9.88 17.69 -0.38
CA ASN A 71 10.94 18.16 -1.28
C ASN A 71 10.57 19.40 -2.09
N LYS A 72 9.29 19.81 -2.07
CA LYS A 72 8.75 20.97 -2.84
C LYS A 72 8.97 20.90 -4.36
N GLU A 73 9.54 19.80 -4.86
CA GLU A 73 9.66 19.55 -6.30
C GLU A 73 8.36 19.02 -6.88
N TYR A 74 7.53 18.42 -6.01
CA TYR A 74 6.21 17.88 -6.33
C TYR A 74 6.20 16.88 -7.48
N ILE A 75 7.35 16.21 -7.72
CA ILE A 75 7.52 15.21 -8.80
C ILE A 75 7.72 13.83 -8.19
N PHE A 76 6.99 12.87 -8.71
CA PHE A 76 7.09 11.46 -8.37
C PHE A 76 7.63 10.69 -9.58
N TYR A 77 8.73 10.00 -9.40
CA TYR A 77 9.28 9.05 -10.37
C TYR A 77 8.93 7.64 -9.93
N VAL A 78 8.22 6.89 -10.78
CA VAL A 78 7.68 5.56 -10.42
C VAL A 78 8.77 4.59 -9.98
N ASP A 79 9.92 4.62 -10.62
CA ASP A 79 11.08 3.76 -10.37
C ASP A 79 12.01 4.29 -9.26
N LYS A 80 12.20 5.63 -9.16
CA LYS A 80 13.23 6.26 -8.32
C LYS A 80 12.72 6.72 -6.97
N THR A 81 11.50 7.32 -6.92
CA THR A 81 11.00 7.90 -5.68
C THR A 81 10.81 6.82 -4.61
N PRO A 82 11.49 6.91 -3.45
CA PRO A 82 11.38 5.88 -2.42
C PRO A 82 9.99 5.83 -1.77
N ALA A 83 9.62 4.64 -1.30
CA ALA A 83 8.44 4.48 -0.46
C ALA A 83 8.73 4.89 0.97
N CYS A 84 7.82 5.65 1.59
CA CYS A 84 7.93 6.11 2.98
C CYS A 84 7.19 5.21 3.99
N THR A 85 6.64 4.09 3.56
CA THR A 85 5.79 3.20 4.36
C THR A 85 6.52 2.00 4.98
N GLY A 86 7.84 2.07 5.04
CA GLY A 86 8.69 1.09 5.70
C GLY A 86 9.55 0.26 4.77
N ILE A 87 10.46 -0.52 5.37
CA ILE A 87 11.49 -1.25 4.61
C ILE A 87 10.88 -2.35 3.71
N LEU A 88 9.84 -3.04 4.17
CA LEU A 88 9.23 -4.11 3.37
C LEU A 88 8.62 -3.54 2.07
N THR A 89 7.93 -2.42 2.14
CA THR A 89 7.33 -1.78 0.96
C THR A 89 8.38 -1.20 0.01
N GLU A 90 9.47 -0.65 0.56
CA GLU A 90 10.57 -0.12 -0.24
C GLU A 90 11.33 -1.23 -0.98
N LEU A 91 11.54 -2.38 -0.36
CA LEU A 91 12.15 -3.54 -1.01
C LEU A 91 11.18 -4.22 -1.98
N PHE A 92 9.90 -4.34 -1.60
CA PHE A 92 8.88 -4.98 -2.44
C PHE A 92 8.74 -4.30 -3.80
N ARG A 93 8.61 -2.96 -3.84
CA ARG A 93 8.45 -2.23 -5.10
C ARG A 93 9.60 -2.42 -6.10
N LYS A 94 10.76 -2.85 -5.63
CA LYS A 94 11.97 -3.08 -6.46
C LYS A 94 12.09 -4.52 -6.94
N ARG A 95 11.21 -5.42 -6.51
CA ARG A 95 11.29 -6.84 -6.88
C ARG A 95 10.84 -7.06 -8.33
N PRO A 96 11.43 -8.04 -9.02
CA PRO A 96 11.02 -8.41 -10.37
C PRO A 96 9.52 -8.72 -10.43
N GLY A 97 8.85 -8.22 -11.47
CA GLY A 97 7.41 -8.44 -11.70
C GLY A 97 6.48 -7.53 -10.91
N VAL A 98 6.96 -6.82 -9.88
CA VAL A 98 6.14 -5.84 -9.16
C VAL A 98 5.85 -4.64 -10.06
N LYS A 99 4.59 -4.24 -10.08
CA LYS A 99 4.11 -3.03 -10.74
C LYS A 99 3.78 -1.97 -9.72
N ARG A 100 4.15 -0.72 -9.97
CA ARG A 100 3.85 0.41 -9.09
C ARG A 100 2.95 1.41 -9.80
N SER A 101 1.88 1.83 -9.13
CA SER A 101 0.94 2.81 -9.70
C SER A 101 1.55 4.20 -9.77
N LEU A 102 1.10 4.98 -10.75
CA LEU A 102 1.54 6.35 -11.02
C LEU A 102 0.69 7.35 -10.21
N HIS A 103 0.91 7.39 -8.91
CA HIS A 103 0.27 8.40 -8.05
C HIS A 103 1.30 9.06 -7.14
N PRO A 104 1.39 10.41 -7.15
CA PRO A 104 2.53 11.13 -6.56
C PRO A 104 2.65 10.99 -5.04
N SER A 105 1.58 10.68 -4.33
CA SER A 105 1.61 10.57 -2.87
C SER A 105 1.29 9.17 -2.35
N HIS A 106 0.31 8.47 -2.95
CA HIS A 106 -0.25 7.22 -2.43
C HIS A 106 -0.18 6.08 -3.45
N ALA A 107 0.95 5.94 -4.15
CA ALA A 107 1.17 4.82 -5.05
C ALA A 107 1.00 3.46 -4.34
N LEU A 108 0.43 2.48 -5.04
CA LEU A 108 0.40 1.08 -4.62
C LEU A 108 1.40 0.27 -5.45
N ALA A 109 2.04 -0.70 -4.81
CA ALA A 109 2.85 -1.71 -5.48
C ALA A 109 2.09 -3.03 -5.46
N ALA A 110 2.03 -3.72 -6.61
CA ALA A 110 1.26 -4.95 -6.76
C ALA A 110 2.07 -6.03 -7.49
N LEU A 111 1.89 -7.28 -7.07
CA LEU A 111 2.48 -8.49 -7.67
C LEU A 111 1.39 -9.53 -7.88
N GLY A 112 1.22 -9.98 -9.11
CA GLY A 112 0.24 -10.97 -9.53
C GLY A 112 -0.01 -10.84 -11.03
N ASN A 113 -0.75 -11.79 -11.62
CA ASN A 113 -0.94 -11.85 -13.08
C ASN A 113 -1.65 -10.61 -13.65
N ASP A 114 -2.51 -9.96 -12.90
CA ASP A 114 -3.29 -8.79 -13.28
C ASP A 114 -2.80 -7.49 -12.59
N ALA A 115 -1.59 -7.50 -12.02
CA ALA A 115 -1.03 -6.36 -11.31
C ALA A 115 -1.02 -5.07 -12.16
N ALA A 116 -0.71 -5.18 -13.46
CA ALA A 116 -0.68 -4.03 -14.36
C ALA A 116 -2.08 -3.42 -14.55
N GLU A 117 -3.11 -4.24 -14.75
CA GLU A 117 -4.50 -3.80 -14.86
C GLU A 117 -4.99 -3.20 -13.53
N PHE A 118 -4.62 -3.83 -12.43
CA PHE A 118 -5.00 -3.37 -11.10
C PHE A 118 -4.51 -1.94 -10.82
N ILE A 119 -3.25 -1.63 -11.11
CA ILE A 119 -2.66 -0.31 -10.83
C ILE A 119 -3.04 0.77 -11.84
N ALA A 120 -3.54 0.41 -13.02
CA ALA A 120 -3.82 1.34 -14.11
C ALA A 120 -4.93 2.33 -13.73
N GLY A 121 -4.79 3.57 -14.22
CA GLY A 121 -5.75 4.65 -14.01
C GLY A 121 -5.43 5.54 -12.80
N HIS A 122 -4.49 5.15 -11.94
CA HIS A 122 -4.13 5.95 -10.76
C HIS A 122 -3.49 7.29 -11.13
N GLU A 123 -2.86 7.38 -12.29
CA GLU A 123 -2.29 8.60 -12.87
C GLU A 123 -3.32 9.67 -13.24
N LYS A 124 -4.60 9.31 -13.30
CA LYS A 124 -5.72 10.21 -13.63
C LYS A 124 -6.50 10.67 -12.39
N CYS A 125 -6.12 10.17 -11.21
CA CYS A 125 -6.83 10.45 -9.96
C CYS A 125 -6.43 11.81 -9.40
N THR A 126 -7.40 12.64 -9.09
CA THR A 126 -7.21 13.97 -8.49
C THR A 126 -7.07 13.92 -6.97
N SER A 127 -7.43 12.81 -6.34
CA SER A 127 -7.15 12.47 -4.94
C SER A 127 -6.59 11.06 -4.86
N ALA A 128 -6.01 10.71 -3.71
CA ALA A 128 -5.45 9.38 -3.51
C ALA A 128 -6.48 8.24 -3.66
N PHE A 129 -7.72 8.53 -3.31
CA PHE A 129 -8.80 7.53 -3.20
C PHE A 129 -9.97 7.80 -4.16
N SER A 130 -9.76 8.56 -5.23
CA SER A 130 -10.78 8.79 -6.26
C SER A 130 -11.44 7.47 -6.68
N LEU A 131 -12.72 7.52 -7.07
CA LEU A 131 -13.52 6.34 -7.39
C LEU A 131 -12.94 5.43 -8.48
N ASN A 132 -12.04 5.93 -9.31
CA ASN A 132 -11.32 5.15 -10.33
C ASN A 132 -9.91 4.72 -9.88
N SER A 133 -9.56 4.93 -8.61
CA SER A 133 -8.26 4.54 -8.05
C SER A 133 -8.14 3.02 -7.83
N PRO A 134 -6.92 2.48 -7.72
CA PRO A 134 -6.72 1.09 -7.30
C PRO A 134 -7.31 0.77 -5.92
N PHE A 135 -7.49 1.75 -5.04
CA PHE A 135 -8.19 1.55 -3.76
C PHE A 135 -9.66 1.15 -3.96
N ARG A 136 -10.34 1.73 -4.95
CA ARG A 136 -11.71 1.31 -5.30
C ARG A 136 -11.74 -0.12 -5.81
N LYS A 137 -10.77 -0.50 -6.62
CA LYS A 137 -10.62 -1.88 -7.11
C LYS A 137 -10.40 -2.88 -5.98
N LEU A 138 -9.70 -2.49 -4.87
CA LEU A 138 -9.59 -3.35 -3.68
C LEU A 138 -10.98 -3.66 -3.10
N LEU A 139 -11.86 -2.67 -2.98
CA LEU A 139 -13.21 -2.88 -2.48
C LEU A 139 -14.04 -3.79 -3.42
N GLU A 140 -14.01 -3.52 -4.71
CA GLU A 140 -14.75 -4.29 -5.73
C GLU A 140 -14.32 -5.76 -5.79
N ARG A 141 -13.04 -6.03 -5.53
CA ARG A 141 -12.46 -7.37 -5.44
C ARG A 141 -12.73 -8.06 -4.10
N LYS A 142 -13.40 -7.40 -3.16
CA LYS A 142 -13.57 -7.88 -1.77
C LYS A 142 -12.23 -8.27 -1.14
N SER A 143 -11.22 -7.44 -1.40
CA SER A 143 -9.85 -7.69 -0.96
C SER A 143 -9.76 -7.75 0.56
N LYS A 144 -8.86 -8.58 1.06
CA LYS A 144 -8.54 -8.63 2.49
C LYS A 144 -7.44 -7.61 2.81
N VAL A 145 -7.51 -7.01 3.99
CA VAL A 145 -6.44 -6.14 4.53
C VAL A 145 -5.74 -6.87 5.65
N LEU A 146 -4.46 -7.16 5.48
CA LEU A 146 -3.64 -7.84 6.48
C LEU A 146 -2.71 -6.85 7.16
N LEU A 147 -2.81 -6.78 8.49
CA LEU A 147 -2.00 -5.92 9.34
C LEU A 147 -0.94 -6.76 10.05
N ILE A 148 0.31 -6.66 9.63
CA ILE A 148 1.42 -7.44 10.19
C ILE A 148 2.25 -6.55 11.12
N GLY A 149 2.06 -6.68 12.42
CA GLY A 149 2.78 -5.89 13.43
C GLY A 149 2.44 -4.40 13.44
N VAL A 150 1.30 -4.03 12.89
CA VAL A 150 0.72 -2.68 12.92
C VAL A 150 -0.76 -2.77 13.29
N ASN A 151 -1.34 -1.67 13.74
CA ASN A 151 -2.75 -1.59 14.10
C ASN A 151 -3.57 -0.86 13.02
N LEU A 152 -4.88 -0.71 13.25
CA LEU A 152 -5.82 -0.06 12.33
C LEU A 152 -5.44 1.38 11.95
N ASN A 153 -4.65 2.09 12.75
CA ASN A 153 -4.13 3.42 12.37
C ASN A 153 -3.28 3.41 11.10
N ARG A 154 -2.85 2.24 10.65
CA ARG A 154 -2.10 2.08 9.39
C ARG A 154 -2.97 1.59 8.23
N ALA A 155 -4.23 1.27 8.49
CA ALA A 155 -5.17 0.81 7.47
C ALA A 155 -5.70 1.97 6.62
N THR A 156 -4.92 2.42 5.66
CA THR A 156 -5.19 3.58 4.81
C THR A 156 -6.53 3.49 4.05
N ILE A 157 -7.10 2.31 3.90
CA ILE A 157 -8.41 2.10 3.28
C ILE A 157 -9.53 2.89 3.99
N PHE A 158 -9.39 3.20 5.28
CA PHE A 158 -10.37 4.02 5.98
C PHE A 158 -10.46 5.44 5.43
N HIS A 159 -9.34 6.01 4.97
CA HIS A 159 -9.36 7.32 4.31
C HIS A 159 -10.10 7.27 2.97
N ALA A 160 -10.04 6.14 2.27
CA ALA A 160 -10.84 5.93 1.09
C ALA A 160 -12.35 5.92 1.41
N LEU A 161 -12.74 5.27 2.51
CA LEU A 161 -14.13 5.24 2.96
C LEU A 161 -14.62 6.64 3.37
N GLU A 162 -13.77 7.44 4.04
CA GLU A 162 -14.08 8.84 4.39
C GLU A 162 -14.33 9.67 3.13
N GLU A 163 -13.46 9.57 2.12
CA GLU A 163 -13.62 10.29 0.86
C GLU A 163 -14.88 9.85 0.11
N TRP A 164 -15.19 8.55 0.07
CA TRP A 164 -16.38 8.02 -0.61
C TRP A 164 -17.69 8.29 0.12
N ALA A 165 -17.63 8.62 1.41
CA ALA A 165 -18.77 9.07 2.22
C ALA A 165 -18.93 10.60 2.23
N ASP A 166 -18.23 11.31 1.33
CA ASP A 166 -18.25 12.76 1.18
C ASP A 166 -17.89 13.52 2.48
N VAL A 167 -17.04 12.92 3.32
CA VAL A 167 -16.49 13.63 4.48
C VAL A 167 -15.56 14.74 3.97
N PRO A 168 -15.67 15.99 4.46
CA PRO A 168 -14.89 17.12 3.96
C PRO A 168 -13.43 17.09 4.43
N ILE A 169 -12.69 16.09 3.98
CA ILE A 169 -11.29 15.81 4.36
C ILE A 169 -10.29 16.25 3.29
N LEU A 170 -10.74 16.70 2.13
CA LEU A 170 -9.87 17.14 1.05
C LEU A 170 -9.58 18.64 1.13
N SER A 171 -8.39 19.03 0.67
CA SER A 171 -7.99 20.42 0.57
C SER A 171 -8.89 21.19 -0.41
N GLU A 172 -9.16 22.47 -0.12
CA GLU A 172 -9.92 23.35 -1.03
C GLU A 172 -9.17 23.64 -2.33
N LYS A 173 -7.85 23.69 -2.27
CA LYS A 173 -6.99 23.99 -3.43
C LYS A 173 -6.08 22.79 -3.72
N PRO A 174 -5.94 22.42 -4.99
CA PRO A 174 -5.05 21.35 -5.38
C PRO A 174 -3.57 21.79 -5.35
N LEU A 175 -2.68 20.80 -5.21
CA LEU A 175 -1.26 20.94 -5.48
C LEU A 175 -0.95 20.50 -6.92
N PRO A 176 0.02 21.16 -7.59
CA PRO A 176 0.44 20.77 -8.94
C PRO A 176 1.44 19.61 -8.86
N LEU A 177 0.95 18.40 -8.63
CA LEU A 177 1.81 17.21 -8.56
C LEU A 177 1.97 16.56 -9.94
N GLU A 178 3.17 16.05 -10.18
CA GLU A 178 3.50 15.31 -11.40
C GLU A 178 3.94 13.89 -11.08
N SER A 179 3.62 12.97 -11.96
CA SER A 179 4.12 11.60 -11.96
C SER A 179 4.83 11.31 -13.27
N VAL A 180 5.99 10.66 -13.17
CA VAL A 180 6.81 10.28 -14.33
C VAL A 180 6.90 8.76 -14.36
N ASP A 181 6.51 8.15 -15.49
CA ASP A 181 6.61 6.71 -15.70
C ASP A 181 8.05 6.26 -16.04
N GLU A 182 8.23 4.96 -16.23
CA GLU A 182 9.52 4.34 -16.58
C GLU A 182 10.05 4.77 -17.96
N ASN A 183 9.20 5.30 -18.83
CA ASN A 183 9.55 5.79 -20.17
C ASN A 183 9.82 7.30 -20.19
N GLY A 184 9.66 7.97 -19.06
CA GLY A 184 9.79 9.42 -18.94
C GLY A 184 8.53 10.21 -19.32
N THR A 185 7.39 9.55 -19.50
CA THR A 185 6.11 10.23 -19.75
C THR A 185 5.63 10.92 -18.48
N VAL A 186 5.29 12.20 -18.61
CA VAL A 186 4.81 13.01 -17.49
C VAL A 186 3.30 13.05 -17.47
N TYR A 187 2.73 12.77 -16.31
CA TYR A 187 1.32 12.88 -15.98
C TYR A 187 1.13 13.98 -14.96
N SER A 188 0.37 15.00 -15.27
CA SER A 188 0.06 16.11 -14.37
C SER A 188 -1.44 16.19 -14.15
N VAL A 189 -1.84 16.11 -12.88
CA VAL A 189 -3.23 16.28 -12.46
C VAL A 189 -3.28 17.17 -11.22
N PRO A 190 -4.33 17.99 -11.06
CA PRO A 190 -4.55 18.71 -9.81
C PRO A 190 -4.79 17.72 -8.69
N PHE A 191 -3.96 17.77 -7.64
CA PHE A 191 -4.03 16.83 -6.52
C PHE A 191 -4.61 17.48 -5.27
N TYR A 192 -5.76 16.98 -4.83
CA TYR A 192 -6.40 17.36 -3.57
C TYR A 192 -5.92 16.39 -2.47
N TYR A 193 -5.27 16.92 -1.46
CA TYR A 193 -4.71 16.13 -0.36
C TYR A 193 -5.61 16.12 0.86
N HIS A 194 -5.50 15.07 1.66
CA HIS A 194 -6.26 14.95 2.90
C HIS A 194 -5.78 15.93 3.95
N LEU A 195 -6.72 16.67 4.55
CA LEU A 195 -6.51 17.60 5.65
C LEU A 195 -6.61 16.87 6.98
N GLY A 196 -5.63 17.11 7.87
CA GLY A 196 -5.74 16.85 9.29
C GLY A 196 -6.13 15.42 9.69
N MET A 197 -5.33 14.44 9.33
CA MET A 197 -5.55 13.05 9.74
C MET A 197 -5.47 12.90 11.26
N GLN A 198 -6.61 12.66 11.92
CA GLN A 198 -6.64 12.22 13.31
C GLN A 198 -6.45 10.71 13.37
N TRP A 199 -5.22 10.28 13.56
CA TRP A 199 -4.78 8.88 13.54
C TRP A 199 -5.48 7.96 14.58
N ASP A 200 -6.14 8.55 15.59
CA ASP A 200 -6.74 7.80 16.69
C ASP A 200 -8.19 7.33 16.44
N PHE A 201 -8.76 7.66 15.29
CA PHE A 201 -10.15 7.32 14.99
C PHE A 201 -10.36 5.85 14.60
N PHE A 202 -9.46 5.30 13.80
CA PHE A 202 -9.68 3.98 13.21
C PHE A 202 -9.75 2.84 14.23
N PRO A 203 -8.95 2.80 15.31
CA PRO A 203 -9.14 1.79 16.35
C PRO A 203 -10.50 1.84 17.04
N ARG A 204 -11.14 3.01 17.07
CA ARG A 204 -12.48 3.16 17.65
C ARG A 204 -13.59 2.56 16.80
N ALA A 205 -13.32 2.31 15.51
CA ALA A 205 -14.25 1.64 14.63
C ALA A 205 -14.32 0.12 14.89
N LEU A 206 -13.33 -0.47 15.58
CA LEU A 206 -13.25 -1.92 15.80
C LEU A 206 -14.49 -2.52 16.45
N PRO A 207 -15.10 -1.92 17.52
CA PRO A 207 -16.32 -2.44 18.12
C PRO A 207 -17.55 -2.39 17.20
N ILE A 208 -17.48 -1.62 16.11
CA ILE A 208 -18.59 -1.49 15.14
C ILE A 208 -18.40 -2.51 14.00
N LEU A 209 -17.17 -2.97 13.78
CA LEU A 209 -16.80 -3.89 12.71
C LEU A 209 -16.86 -5.36 13.14
N LEU A 210 -16.97 -5.65 14.44
CA LEU A 210 -17.11 -6.98 15.05
C LEU A 210 -18.56 -7.30 15.40
#